data_58f01819f06997996716cd598d78c9d3
#
_entry.id   58f01819f06997996716cd598d78c9d3
#
_cell.length_a   1.000
_cell.length_b   1.000
_cell.length_c   1.000
_cell.angle_alpha   90.00
_cell.angle_beta   90.00
_cell.angle_gamma   90.00
#
_symmetry.space_group_name_H-M   'P 1'
#
loop_
_entity.id
_entity.type
_entity.pdbx_description
1 polymer ?
#
loop_
_entity_poly.entity_id
_entity_poly.type
_entity_poly.pdbx_seq_one_letter_code
_entity_poly.pdbx_strand_id
1 'polypeptide(L)'
;MGQADTGQGEKLSPLEFAALRLGMTPYDWQAECLEAFGLQDDGGLPVAIVAANGSGKTANIVAPAVLWFLHRYPRGQVVVTSGSFRQVEKQLFPALKAHRWLFPGWAFLQTEIRTEQDGFCVGFSTDDPGRAEGWHPKVADDVDPVCIIVDESKTVPDGVFEAFDRCTRKFQLWVSSPGAPRGQFYEAHHSRAAGFYTRKVRSDECPHIDPAKRERDLQTYGEDHPVYRSMHLAEFTSDNERLVIDSGRLARALDGQPPIDKGGEVVAFCDFAAGRDENVLALRRGNAVEIIHAWRETDTVQACRKFAHLFQEHDLRPAWIWGDADGLGTVMIDQLAELGWRINRFHGGKPSTMPDEYANLIGEVWHVGVREIERGRIHLGQLDQVTFQQISSRKSEWASNGKLRVEPKEAMGRHGLRSPDRADALLGAIACGARLKGAVTGKVQTRTEADVFKVKPITGFTAI
;
A
#
# COMPACT_ATOMS: atom_id res chain seq x y z
N MET A 1 17.85 -39.38 -45.34
CA MET A 1 18.97 -38.49 -45.03
C MET A 1 18.37 -37.22 -44.46
N GLY A 2 18.21 -37.20 -43.14
CA GLY A 2 17.73 -36.05 -42.39
C GLY A 2 18.91 -35.13 -42.14
N GLN A 3 18.81 -33.89 -42.54
CA GLN A 3 19.71 -32.84 -42.09
C GLN A 3 19.51 -32.67 -40.59
N ALA A 4 20.56 -32.92 -39.83
CA ALA A 4 20.64 -32.53 -38.43
C ALA A 4 20.61 -30.99 -38.41
N ASP A 5 19.55 -30.44 -37.84
CA ASP A 5 19.43 -29.04 -37.49
C ASP A 5 20.50 -28.75 -36.43
N THR A 6 21.63 -28.19 -36.86
CA THR A 6 22.69 -27.69 -36.00
C THR A 6 22.13 -26.41 -35.36
N GLY A 7 21.53 -26.58 -34.18
CA GLY A 7 20.87 -25.51 -33.39
C GLY A 7 21.78 -24.35 -32.98
N GLN A 8 22.12 -23.51 -33.94
CA GLN A 8 22.39 -22.11 -33.71
C GLN A 8 21.10 -21.33 -34.05
N GLY A 9 20.13 -21.39 -33.16
CA GLY A 9 18.99 -20.51 -33.25
C GLY A 9 19.49 -19.06 -33.30
N GLU A 10 18.90 -18.27 -34.22
CA GLU A 10 19.10 -16.82 -34.30
C GLU A 10 19.23 -16.21 -32.91
N LYS A 11 20.31 -15.46 -32.66
CA LYS A 11 20.58 -14.82 -31.39
C LYS A 11 19.58 -13.63 -31.24
N LEU A 12 18.35 -13.94 -30.90
CA LEU A 12 17.34 -12.91 -30.64
C LEU A 12 17.76 -12.02 -29.45
N SER A 13 17.61 -10.72 -29.59
CA SER A 13 17.67 -9.79 -28.43
C SER A 13 16.50 -10.06 -27.46
N PRO A 14 16.56 -9.60 -26.21
CA PRO A 14 15.41 -9.71 -25.30
C PRO A 14 14.13 -9.09 -25.86
N LEU A 15 14.24 -7.99 -26.60
CA LEU A 15 13.12 -7.32 -27.25
C LEU A 15 12.55 -8.19 -28.38
N GLU A 16 13.39 -8.68 -29.28
CA GLU A 16 12.95 -9.57 -30.35
C GLU A 16 12.34 -10.87 -29.80
N PHE A 17 12.92 -11.43 -28.76
CA PHE A 17 12.38 -12.60 -28.08
C PHE A 17 10.99 -12.30 -27.47
N ALA A 18 10.81 -11.17 -26.78
CA ALA A 18 9.52 -10.77 -26.24
C ALA A 18 8.46 -10.61 -27.35
N ALA A 19 8.84 -9.99 -28.47
CA ALA A 19 7.91 -9.77 -29.58
C ALA A 19 7.62 -11.07 -30.36
N LEU A 20 8.65 -11.79 -30.78
CA LEU A 20 8.51 -12.90 -31.73
C LEU A 20 8.18 -14.25 -31.07
N ARG A 21 8.69 -14.48 -29.83
CA ARG A 21 8.47 -15.74 -29.10
C ARG A 21 7.35 -15.65 -28.10
N LEU A 22 7.28 -14.55 -27.32
CA LEU A 22 6.23 -14.40 -26.31
C LEU A 22 4.97 -13.73 -26.87
N GLY A 23 4.99 -13.19 -28.10
CA GLY A 23 3.86 -12.52 -28.72
C GLY A 23 3.49 -11.19 -28.03
N MET A 24 4.46 -10.55 -27.40
CA MET A 24 4.25 -9.29 -26.68
C MET A 24 4.38 -8.10 -27.63
N THR A 25 3.72 -7.01 -27.27
CA THR A 25 3.91 -5.69 -27.89
C THR A 25 4.41 -4.72 -26.82
N PRO A 26 5.75 -4.68 -26.58
CA PRO A 26 6.33 -3.79 -25.57
C PRO A 26 6.07 -2.32 -25.89
N TYR A 27 5.82 -1.52 -24.86
CA TYR A 27 5.84 -0.06 -24.99
C TYR A 27 7.27 0.42 -25.21
N ASP A 28 7.43 1.67 -25.68
CA ASP A 28 8.75 2.23 -25.99
C ASP A 28 9.73 2.09 -24.82
N TRP A 29 9.33 2.45 -23.62
CA TRP A 29 10.18 2.31 -22.44
C TRP A 29 10.51 0.85 -22.08
N GLN A 30 9.61 -0.10 -22.38
CA GLN A 30 9.85 -1.53 -22.18
C GLN A 30 10.85 -2.06 -23.19
N ALA A 31 10.71 -1.62 -24.44
CA ALA A 31 11.65 -1.94 -25.51
C ALA A 31 13.06 -1.45 -25.14
N GLU A 32 13.20 -0.17 -24.75
CA GLU A 32 14.48 0.42 -24.30
C GLU A 32 15.12 -0.39 -23.15
N CYS A 33 14.32 -0.80 -22.16
CA CYS A 33 14.83 -1.56 -21.01
C CYS A 33 15.24 -2.99 -21.37
N LEU A 34 14.49 -3.65 -22.25
CA LEU A 34 14.82 -5.01 -22.72
C LEU A 34 16.11 -4.99 -23.58
N GLU A 35 16.25 -4.01 -24.47
CA GLU A 35 17.49 -3.83 -25.23
C GLU A 35 18.69 -3.56 -24.31
N ALA A 36 18.55 -2.63 -23.35
CA ALA A 36 19.59 -2.35 -22.36
C ALA A 36 19.98 -3.60 -21.55
N PHE A 37 18.99 -4.43 -21.18
CA PHE A 37 19.26 -5.69 -20.51
C PHE A 37 20.07 -6.64 -21.40
N GLY A 38 19.75 -6.71 -22.69
CA GLY A 38 20.47 -7.55 -23.66
C GLY A 38 21.92 -7.14 -23.88
N LEU A 39 22.21 -5.84 -23.85
CA LEU A 39 23.56 -5.30 -24.03
C LEU A 39 24.56 -5.79 -22.98
N GLN A 40 24.11 -6.30 -21.84
CA GLN A 40 24.99 -6.91 -20.83
C GLN A 40 25.71 -8.16 -21.36
N ASP A 41 25.19 -8.81 -22.40
CA ASP A 41 25.89 -9.91 -23.07
C ASP A 41 27.25 -9.47 -23.66
N ASP A 42 27.31 -8.21 -24.08
CA ASP A 42 28.48 -7.58 -24.70
C ASP A 42 29.19 -6.59 -23.74
N GLY A 43 29.01 -6.74 -22.44
CA GLY A 43 29.64 -5.90 -21.43
C GLY A 43 28.90 -4.58 -21.14
N GLY A 44 27.63 -4.47 -21.50
CA GLY A 44 26.77 -3.35 -21.13
C GLY A 44 26.54 -3.23 -19.62
N LEU A 45 26.01 -2.09 -19.20
CA LEU A 45 25.77 -1.78 -17.78
C LEU A 45 24.62 -2.60 -17.19
N PRO A 46 24.67 -2.92 -15.89
CA PRO A 46 23.51 -3.37 -15.14
C PRO A 46 22.30 -2.44 -15.30
N VAL A 47 21.09 -2.98 -15.26
CA VAL A 47 19.87 -2.22 -15.50
C VAL A 47 19.13 -1.95 -14.19
N ALA A 48 18.75 -0.69 -13.96
CA ALA A 48 17.92 -0.27 -12.83
C ALA A 48 16.71 0.53 -13.32
N ILE A 49 15.50 0.06 -12.98
CA ILE A 49 14.25 0.66 -13.47
C ILE A 49 13.39 1.09 -12.28
N VAL A 50 13.13 2.39 -12.16
CA VAL A 50 12.13 2.94 -11.28
C VAL A 50 10.90 3.33 -12.09
N ALA A 51 9.73 2.75 -11.79
CA ALA A 51 8.55 2.98 -12.59
C ALA A 51 7.30 3.16 -11.74
N ALA A 52 6.36 3.96 -12.24
CA ALA A 52 5.06 4.20 -11.65
C ALA A 52 4.35 2.90 -11.24
N ASN A 53 3.44 3.00 -10.28
CA ASN A 53 2.66 1.86 -9.83
C ASN A 53 1.77 1.31 -10.97
N GLY A 54 1.71 -0.02 -11.08
CA GLY A 54 0.89 -0.66 -12.10
C GLY A 54 1.47 -0.58 -13.53
N SER A 55 2.72 -0.14 -13.74
CA SER A 55 3.35 -0.01 -15.06
C SER A 55 3.63 -1.34 -15.79
N GLY A 56 3.42 -2.49 -15.14
CA GLY A 56 3.65 -3.80 -15.76
C GLY A 56 5.08 -4.32 -15.66
N LYS A 57 5.91 -3.78 -14.78
CA LYS A 57 7.33 -4.15 -14.59
C LYS A 57 7.58 -5.65 -14.54
N THR A 58 6.91 -6.34 -13.63
CA THR A 58 7.12 -7.78 -13.40
C THR A 58 6.73 -8.61 -14.61
N ALA A 59 5.56 -8.34 -15.22
CA ALA A 59 5.05 -9.12 -16.33
C ALA A 59 5.75 -8.82 -17.66
N ASN A 60 6.13 -7.56 -17.90
CA ASN A 60 6.59 -7.11 -19.21
C ASN A 60 8.10 -6.82 -19.30
N ILE A 61 8.80 -6.84 -18.15
CA ILE A 61 10.27 -6.70 -18.11
C ILE A 61 10.91 -7.91 -17.44
N VAL A 62 10.55 -8.21 -16.18
CA VAL A 62 11.21 -9.27 -15.40
C VAL A 62 10.94 -10.64 -16.03
N ALA A 63 9.69 -10.97 -16.34
CA ALA A 63 9.35 -12.26 -16.89
C ALA A 63 9.99 -12.51 -18.30
N PRO A 64 9.91 -11.58 -19.27
CA PRO A 64 10.64 -11.72 -20.54
C PRO A 64 12.15 -11.84 -20.37
N ALA A 65 12.76 -11.05 -19.47
CA ALA A 65 14.20 -11.12 -19.21
C ALA A 65 14.64 -12.51 -18.70
N VAL A 66 13.88 -13.09 -17.74
CA VAL A 66 14.12 -14.44 -17.21
C VAL A 66 14.00 -15.49 -18.32
N LEU A 67 12.91 -15.46 -19.09
CA LEU A 67 12.64 -16.45 -20.12
C LEU A 67 13.63 -16.36 -21.27
N TRP A 68 13.97 -15.14 -21.71
CA TRP A 68 15.01 -14.90 -22.70
C TRP A 68 16.36 -15.41 -22.24
N PHE A 69 16.76 -15.08 -21.00
CA PHE A 69 18.05 -15.49 -20.47
C PHE A 69 18.18 -17.02 -20.45
N LEU A 70 17.20 -17.75 -19.94
CA LEU A 70 17.21 -19.22 -19.94
C LEU A 70 17.13 -19.83 -21.34
N HIS A 71 16.46 -19.18 -22.29
CA HIS A 71 16.43 -19.57 -23.67
C HIS A 71 17.80 -19.37 -24.34
N ARG A 72 18.45 -18.25 -24.07
CA ARG A 72 19.77 -17.87 -24.59
C ARG A 72 20.90 -18.70 -23.97
N TYR A 73 20.77 -19.00 -22.69
CA TYR A 73 21.71 -19.78 -21.87
C TYR A 73 20.99 -20.93 -21.19
N PRO A 74 20.80 -22.07 -21.91
CA PRO A 74 20.00 -23.19 -21.37
C PRO A 74 20.61 -23.88 -20.15
N ARG A 75 21.87 -23.59 -19.81
CA ARG A 75 22.58 -24.01 -18.58
C ARG A 75 22.74 -22.88 -17.56
N GLY A 76 22.29 -21.67 -17.90
CA GLY A 76 22.44 -20.48 -17.07
C GLY A 76 21.60 -20.53 -15.80
N GLN A 77 21.95 -19.68 -14.86
CA GLN A 77 21.35 -19.60 -13.54
C GLN A 77 20.69 -18.23 -13.38
N VAL A 78 19.37 -18.20 -13.14
CA VAL A 78 18.64 -16.98 -12.80
C VAL A 78 18.27 -17.03 -11.34
N VAL A 79 18.66 -16.00 -10.61
CA VAL A 79 18.33 -15.80 -9.20
C VAL A 79 17.43 -14.58 -9.09
N VAL A 80 16.19 -14.78 -8.63
CA VAL A 80 15.25 -13.68 -8.45
C VAL A 80 14.89 -13.55 -6.99
N THR A 81 15.03 -12.35 -6.45
CA THR A 81 14.54 -12.02 -5.10
C THR A 81 13.59 -10.84 -5.11
N SER A 82 12.79 -10.74 -4.07
CA SER A 82 11.87 -9.62 -3.79
C SER A 82 11.72 -9.44 -2.29
N GLY A 83 11.28 -8.29 -1.85
CA GLY A 83 11.05 -8.00 -0.43
C GLY A 83 10.01 -8.88 0.27
N SER A 84 9.20 -9.66 -0.48
CA SER A 84 8.29 -10.64 0.09
C SER A 84 8.17 -11.89 -0.78
N PHE A 85 8.13 -13.06 -0.13
CA PHE A 85 7.93 -14.33 -0.82
C PHE A 85 6.58 -14.39 -1.56
N ARG A 86 5.56 -13.71 -1.04
CA ARG A 86 4.26 -13.61 -1.70
C ARG A 86 4.33 -12.96 -3.09
N GLN A 87 5.16 -11.94 -3.27
CA GLN A 87 5.36 -11.31 -4.58
C GLN A 87 6.00 -12.27 -5.56
N VAL A 88 7.03 -13.00 -5.13
CA VAL A 88 7.66 -14.05 -5.94
C VAL A 88 6.61 -15.09 -6.36
N GLU A 89 5.91 -15.68 -5.39
CA GLU A 89 4.96 -16.78 -5.62
C GLU A 89 3.71 -16.35 -6.39
N LYS A 90 3.13 -15.18 -6.07
CA LYS A 90 1.79 -14.78 -6.56
C LYS A 90 1.81 -13.78 -7.72
N GLN A 91 2.96 -13.18 -8.04
CA GLN A 91 3.08 -12.22 -9.14
C GLN A 91 4.08 -12.68 -10.19
N LEU A 92 5.35 -12.91 -9.81
CA LEU A 92 6.40 -13.26 -10.77
C LEU A 92 6.18 -14.64 -11.39
N PHE A 93 6.07 -15.70 -10.58
CA PHE A 93 5.97 -17.05 -11.13
C PHE A 93 4.68 -17.30 -11.91
N PRO A 94 3.51 -16.74 -11.59
CA PRO A 94 2.36 -16.74 -12.48
C PRO A 94 2.62 -16.07 -13.83
N ALA A 95 3.33 -14.93 -13.88
CA ALA A 95 3.71 -14.27 -15.12
C ALA A 95 4.64 -15.15 -15.99
N LEU A 96 5.63 -15.79 -15.38
CA LEU A 96 6.50 -16.76 -16.05
C LEU A 96 5.71 -17.96 -16.59
N LYS A 97 4.84 -18.54 -15.77
CA LYS A 97 4.01 -19.72 -16.12
C LYS A 97 2.98 -19.44 -17.21
N ALA A 98 2.60 -18.19 -17.42
CA ALA A 98 1.71 -17.81 -18.52
C ALA A 98 2.27 -18.21 -19.89
N HIS A 99 3.59 -18.28 -20.03
CA HIS A 99 4.30 -18.63 -21.26
C HIS A 99 4.79 -20.08 -21.31
N ARG A 100 4.48 -20.93 -20.32
CA ARG A 100 5.01 -22.31 -20.20
C ARG A 100 4.77 -23.18 -21.43
N TRP A 101 3.69 -22.94 -22.16
CA TRP A 101 3.34 -23.71 -23.37
C TRP A 101 4.34 -23.52 -24.52
N LEU A 102 5.16 -22.46 -24.48
CA LEU A 102 6.23 -22.20 -25.45
C LEU A 102 7.50 -23.02 -25.17
N PHE A 103 7.61 -23.61 -23.99
CA PHE A 103 8.79 -24.31 -23.50
C PHE A 103 8.43 -25.72 -23.00
N PRO A 104 7.99 -26.64 -23.89
CA PRO A 104 7.45 -27.95 -23.52
C PRO A 104 8.44 -28.83 -22.75
N GLY A 105 9.76 -28.64 -22.97
CA GLY A 105 10.80 -29.37 -22.27
C GLY A 105 11.24 -28.77 -20.92
N TRP A 106 10.66 -27.64 -20.52
CA TRP A 106 11.02 -27.01 -19.26
C TRP A 106 10.06 -27.39 -18.13
N ALA A 107 10.60 -27.57 -16.91
CA ALA A 107 9.81 -27.82 -15.72
C ALA A 107 9.49 -26.48 -15.01
N PHE A 108 8.20 -26.14 -14.89
CA PHE A 108 7.70 -24.96 -14.19
C PHE A 108 7.12 -25.36 -12.84
N LEU A 109 7.93 -25.25 -11.77
CA LEU A 109 7.55 -25.55 -10.39
C LEU A 109 6.93 -24.32 -9.71
N GLN A 110 6.68 -24.37 -8.40
CA GLN A 110 6.01 -23.29 -7.66
C GLN A 110 6.82 -21.98 -7.72
N THR A 111 8.10 -22.05 -7.38
CA THR A 111 9.04 -20.91 -7.38
C THR A 111 10.39 -21.28 -8.03
N GLU A 112 10.36 -22.21 -8.97
CA GLU A 112 11.53 -22.63 -9.72
C GLU A 112 11.14 -22.98 -11.17
N ILE A 113 12.04 -22.70 -12.12
CA ILE A 113 11.99 -23.19 -13.49
C ILE A 113 13.27 -23.98 -13.72
N ARG A 114 13.20 -25.11 -14.44
CA ARG A 114 14.36 -25.88 -14.88
C ARG A 114 14.28 -26.09 -16.38
N THR A 115 15.39 -25.87 -17.08
CA THR A 115 15.54 -26.17 -18.49
C THR A 115 15.92 -27.64 -18.70
N GLU A 116 15.91 -28.14 -19.94
CA GLU A 116 16.37 -29.50 -20.30
C GLU A 116 17.88 -29.70 -20.11
N GLN A 117 18.65 -28.61 -20.03
CA GLN A 117 20.11 -28.64 -19.93
C GLN A 117 20.61 -28.20 -18.54
N ASP A 118 19.82 -28.41 -17.51
CA ASP A 118 20.12 -28.09 -16.09
C ASP A 118 20.28 -26.61 -15.77
N GLY A 119 19.90 -25.69 -16.67
CA GLY A 119 19.73 -24.30 -16.31
C GLY A 119 18.48 -24.10 -15.45
N PHE A 120 18.45 -23.07 -14.63
CA PHE A 120 17.33 -22.85 -13.74
C PHE A 120 17.06 -21.37 -13.45
N CYS A 121 15.81 -21.08 -13.06
CA CYS A 121 15.44 -19.87 -12.35
C CYS A 121 14.91 -20.26 -10.96
N VAL A 122 15.45 -19.66 -9.91
CA VAL A 122 14.94 -19.82 -8.55
C VAL A 122 14.50 -18.47 -7.99
N GLY A 123 13.30 -18.46 -7.37
CA GLY A 123 12.73 -17.28 -6.72
C GLY A 123 12.65 -17.47 -5.21
N PHE A 124 13.18 -16.53 -4.45
CA PHE A 124 13.10 -16.54 -3.00
C PHE A 124 12.93 -15.10 -2.44
N SER A 125 12.65 -15.01 -1.18
CA SER A 125 12.67 -13.75 -0.43
C SER A 125 13.53 -13.96 0.81
N THR A 126 14.40 -13.01 1.10
CA THR A 126 15.27 -13.07 2.27
C THR A 126 15.57 -11.67 2.81
N ASP A 127 15.66 -11.59 4.12
CA ASP A 127 16.27 -10.51 4.88
C ASP A 127 17.66 -10.90 5.41
N ASP A 128 18.09 -12.16 5.18
CA ASP A 128 19.39 -12.71 5.53
C ASP A 128 20.34 -12.65 4.33
N PRO A 129 21.37 -11.78 4.35
CA PRO A 129 22.35 -11.67 3.28
C PRO A 129 23.05 -13.00 2.93
N GLY A 130 23.27 -13.88 3.93
CA GLY A 130 23.93 -15.17 3.72
C GLY A 130 23.20 -16.08 2.73
N ARG A 131 21.89 -15.93 2.57
CA ARG A 131 21.10 -16.67 1.57
C ARG A 131 21.21 -16.11 0.16
N ALA A 132 21.71 -14.89 0.02
CA ALA A 132 21.91 -14.23 -1.27
C ALA A 132 23.32 -14.43 -1.85
N GLU A 133 24.22 -15.06 -1.09
CA GLU A 133 25.61 -15.32 -1.51
C GLU A 133 25.76 -16.65 -2.27
N GLY A 134 26.94 -16.81 -2.91
CA GLY A 134 27.38 -18.11 -3.46
C GLY A 134 26.90 -18.41 -4.89
N TRP A 135 26.35 -17.42 -5.60
CA TRP A 135 25.95 -17.61 -7.00
C TRP A 135 27.11 -17.31 -7.92
N HIS A 136 27.66 -18.37 -8.54
CA HIS A 136 28.79 -18.30 -9.46
C HIS A 136 28.60 -19.28 -10.62
N PRO A 137 29.11 -18.99 -11.82
CA PRO A 137 29.23 -19.99 -12.90
C PRO A 137 30.01 -21.21 -12.43
N LYS A 138 29.53 -22.39 -12.76
CA LYS A 138 30.22 -23.65 -12.41
C LYS A 138 31.25 -24.06 -13.45
N VAL A 139 31.06 -23.63 -14.70
CA VAL A 139 31.92 -23.96 -15.85
C VAL A 139 32.59 -22.69 -16.38
N ALA A 140 31.83 -21.75 -16.91
CA ALA A 140 32.31 -20.48 -17.45
C ALA A 140 31.16 -19.49 -17.68
N ASP A 141 31.46 -18.20 -17.71
CA ASP A 141 30.46 -17.12 -17.86
C ASP A 141 29.68 -17.13 -19.19
N ASP A 142 30.19 -17.82 -20.21
CA ASP A 142 29.54 -18.00 -21.51
C ASP A 142 28.76 -19.32 -21.64
N VAL A 143 28.94 -20.25 -20.69
CA VAL A 143 28.30 -21.57 -20.66
C VAL A 143 27.12 -21.61 -19.70
N ASP A 144 27.36 -21.22 -18.46
CA ASP A 144 26.41 -21.24 -17.36
C ASP A 144 26.37 -19.88 -16.57
N PRO A 145 26.21 -18.76 -17.29
CA PRO A 145 26.23 -17.44 -16.66
C PRO A 145 25.17 -17.28 -15.59
N VAL A 146 25.43 -16.36 -14.66
CA VAL A 146 24.48 -15.98 -13.60
C VAL A 146 23.81 -14.67 -13.95
N CYS A 147 22.49 -14.67 -13.81
CA CYS A 147 21.64 -13.47 -13.87
C CYS A 147 21.01 -13.22 -12.51
N ILE A 148 21.19 -12.03 -11.94
CA ILE A 148 20.59 -11.62 -10.68
C ILE A 148 19.52 -10.57 -10.92
N ILE A 149 18.31 -10.87 -10.48
CA ILE A 149 17.15 -9.97 -10.62
C ILE A 149 16.60 -9.65 -9.24
N VAL A 150 16.39 -8.36 -8.97
CA VAL A 150 15.75 -7.88 -7.75
C VAL A 150 14.45 -7.16 -8.13
N ASP A 151 13.33 -7.85 -7.93
CA ASP A 151 11.99 -7.28 -8.13
C ASP A 151 11.52 -6.62 -6.83
N GLU A 152 10.78 -5.51 -6.93
CA GLU A 152 10.41 -4.65 -5.80
C GLU A 152 11.63 -4.24 -4.94
N SER A 153 12.71 -3.87 -5.60
CA SER A 153 14.03 -3.54 -5.04
C SER A 153 13.98 -2.57 -3.85
N LYS A 154 13.01 -1.64 -3.81
CA LYS A 154 12.82 -0.69 -2.70
C LYS A 154 12.59 -1.33 -1.33
N THR A 155 12.15 -2.60 -1.31
CA THR A 155 11.80 -3.33 -0.09
C THR A 155 12.85 -4.34 0.33
N VAL A 156 13.86 -4.55 -0.51
CA VAL A 156 14.96 -5.50 -0.24
C VAL A 156 16.03 -4.80 0.61
N PRO A 157 16.49 -5.41 1.71
CA PRO A 157 17.54 -4.83 2.57
C PRO A 157 18.86 -4.63 1.84
N ASP A 158 19.59 -3.56 2.16
CA ASP A 158 20.87 -3.20 1.52
C ASP A 158 21.90 -4.33 1.62
N GLY A 159 21.97 -5.05 2.74
CA GLY A 159 22.87 -6.19 2.91
C GLY A 159 22.68 -7.33 1.91
N VAL A 160 21.46 -7.48 1.34
CA VAL A 160 21.19 -8.47 0.27
C VAL A 160 21.82 -8.03 -1.05
N PHE A 161 21.77 -6.73 -1.37
CA PHE A 161 22.47 -6.18 -2.55
C PHE A 161 23.97 -6.32 -2.42
N GLU A 162 24.53 -6.06 -1.23
CA GLU A 162 25.96 -6.25 -0.94
C GLU A 162 26.38 -7.73 -1.07
N ALA A 163 25.52 -8.66 -0.69
CA ALA A 163 25.73 -10.09 -0.88
C ALA A 163 25.76 -10.46 -2.38
N PHE A 164 24.85 -9.92 -3.17
CA PHE A 164 24.85 -10.09 -4.62
C PHE A 164 26.06 -9.42 -5.30
N ASP A 165 26.59 -8.35 -4.76
CA ASP A 165 27.81 -7.73 -5.30
C ASP A 165 29.05 -8.62 -5.16
N ARG A 166 29.04 -9.60 -4.24
CA ARG A 166 30.07 -10.64 -4.07
C ARG A 166 29.91 -11.83 -5.04
N CYS A 167 28.76 -11.94 -5.71
CA CYS A 167 28.51 -13.00 -6.67
C CYS A 167 29.14 -12.68 -8.05
N THR A 168 29.63 -13.71 -8.76
CA THR A 168 30.05 -13.56 -10.15
C THR A 168 28.80 -13.62 -11.03
N ARG A 169 28.43 -12.50 -11.59
CA ARG A 169 27.22 -12.36 -12.42
C ARG A 169 27.54 -11.72 -13.77
N LYS A 170 26.89 -12.16 -14.80
CA LYS A 170 26.96 -11.57 -16.14
C LYS A 170 25.81 -10.58 -16.37
N PHE A 171 24.64 -10.85 -15.79
CA PHE A 171 23.45 -10.00 -15.94
C PHE A 171 22.90 -9.55 -14.59
N GLN A 172 22.42 -8.31 -14.56
CA GLN A 172 21.78 -7.73 -13.36
C GLN A 172 20.61 -6.83 -13.75
N LEU A 173 19.47 -7.00 -13.07
CA LEU A 173 18.27 -6.20 -13.26
C LEU A 173 17.63 -5.87 -11.92
N TRP A 174 17.52 -4.58 -11.61
CA TRP A 174 16.81 -4.07 -10.44
C TRP A 174 15.56 -3.33 -10.89
N VAL A 175 14.41 -3.71 -10.36
CA VAL A 175 13.12 -3.14 -10.79
C VAL A 175 12.27 -2.83 -9.56
N SER A 176 11.70 -1.63 -9.49
CA SER A 176 10.75 -1.28 -8.43
C SER A 176 9.89 -0.08 -8.80
N SER A 177 8.82 0.14 -8.03
CA SER A 177 8.26 1.47 -7.86
C SER A 177 9.15 2.28 -6.89
N PRO A 178 9.06 3.63 -6.87
CA PRO A 178 9.92 4.42 -6.02
C PRO A 178 9.71 4.12 -4.53
N GLY A 179 10.78 4.21 -3.80
CA GLY A 179 10.86 4.04 -2.36
C GLY A 179 11.24 5.34 -1.64
N ALA A 180 11.81 5.18 -0.42
CA ALA A 180 12.47 6.26 0.29
C ALA A 180 13.75 6.69 -0.47
N PRO A 181 14.19 7.96 -0.34
CA PRO A 181 15.41 8.46 -0.98
C PRO A 181 16.67 7.99 -0.23
N ARG A 182 16.80 6.67 -0.08
CA ARG A 182 17.90 5.98 0.59
C ARG A 182 18.00 4.53 0.14
N GLY A 183 19.15 3.92 0.38
CA GLY A 183 19.43 2.52 0.10
C GLY A 183 19.95 2.27 -1.31
N GLN A 184 20.39 1.04 -1.57
CA GLN A 184 21.11 0.66 -2.78
C GLN A 184 20.31 0.93 -4.06
N PHE A 185 19.00 0.71 -4.05
CA PHE A 185 18.14 0.97 -5.22
C PHE A 185 18.02 2.48 -5.52
N TYR A 186 17.91 3.32 -4.48
CA TYR A 186 17.92 4.79 -4.66
C TYR A 186 19.28 5.25 -5.20
N GLU A 187 20.37 4.77 -4.63
CA GLU A 187 21.73 5.11 -5.06
C GLU A 187 22.02 4.73 -6.51
N ALA A 188 21.49 3.60 -6.99
CA ALA A 188 21.61 3.20 -8.38
C ALA A 188 21.00 4.22 -9.35
N HIS A 189 20.02 5.02 -8.91
CA HIS A 189 19.42 6.11 -9.70
C HIS A 189 20.04 7.48 -9.44
N HIS A 190 20.98 7.61 -8.48
CA HIS A 190 21.56 8.89 -8.06
C HIS A 190 23.09 8.83 -7.98
N SER A 191 23.65 8.56 -6.83
CA SER A 191 25.11 8.60 -6.59
C SER A 191 25.89 7.53 -7.37
N ARG A 192 25.26 6.37 -7.67
CA ARG A 192 25.82 5.25 -8.42
C ARG A 192 25.29 5.15 -9.87
N ALA A 193 24.55 6.15 -10.35
CA ALA A 193 23.87 6.10 -11.65
C ALA A 193 24.83 5.86 -12.83
N ALA A 194 26.08 6.32 -12.74
CA ALA A 194 27.10 6.07 -13.78
C ALA A 194 27.44 4.58 -13.96
N GLY A 195 27.16 3.72 -12.98
CA GLY A 195 27.37 2.28 -13.02
C GLY A 195 26.15 1.48 -13.49
N PHE A 196 25.07 2.15 -13.88
CA PHE A 196 23.81 1.51 -14.29
C PHE A 196 23.24 2.15 -15.54
N TYR A 197 22.57 1.36 -16.37
CA TYR A 197 21.55 1.90 -17.25
C TYR A 197 20.31 2.17 -16.40
N THR A 198 19.94 3.42 -16.25
CA THR A 198 18.80 3.81 -15.39
C THR A 198 17.63 4.28 -16.23
N ARG A 199 16.41 3.84 -15.89
CA ARG A 199 15.18 4.32 -16.51
C ARG A 199 14.16 4.69 -15.46
N LYS A 200 13.66 5.92 -15.55
CA LYS A 200 12.51 6.40 -14.79
C LYS A 200 11.29 6.39 -15.71
N VAL A 201 10.21 5.72 -15.28
CA VAL A 201 9.00 5.52 -16.09
C VAL A 201 7.80 6.13 -15.38
N ARG A 202 7.20 7.12 -15.99
CA ARG A 202 5.99 7.79 -15.50
C ARG A 202 4.75 7.01 -15.90
N SER A 203 3.61 7.26 -15.22
CA SER A 203 2.34 6.60 -15.53
C SER A 203 1.76 6.99 -16.90
N ASP A 204 2.12 8.16 -17.44
CA ASP A 204 1.70 8.60 -18.78
C ASP A 204 2.43 7.89 -19.91
N GLU A 205 3.54 7.25 -19.63
CA GLU A 205 4.24 6.34 -20.54
C GLU A 205 3.62 4.92 -20.58
N CYS A 206 2.57 4.68 -19.82
CA CYS A 206 1.90 3.38 -19.68
C CYS A 206 0.46 3.45 -20.19
N PRO A 207 0.20 3.18 -21.48
CA PRO A 207 -1.13 3.35 -22.12
C PRO A 207 -2.28 2.57 -21.46
N HIS A 208 -1.98 1.49 -20.72
CA HIS A 208 -2.96 0.68 -20.00
C HIS A 208 -3.39 1.30 -18.66
N ILE A 209 -2.69 2.33 -18.17
CA ILE A 209 -3.09 3.06 -16.96
C ILE A 209 -4.16 4.08 -17.35
N ASP A 210 -5.36 3.95 -16.75
CA ASP A 210 -6.50 4.82 -17.03
C ASP A 210 -6.16 6.32 -16.82
N PRO A 211 -6.21 7.13 -17.90
CA PRO A 211 -5.94 8.57 -17.79
C PRO A 211 -6.90 9.28 -16.84
N ALA A 212 -8.16 8.82 -16.75
CA ALA A 212 -9.15 9.41 -15.86
C ALA A 212 -8.79 9.16 -14.38
N LYS A 213 -8.16 8.00 -14.05
CA LYS A 213 -7.64 7.78 -12.72
C LYS A 213 -6.52 8.76 -12.40
N ARG A 214 -5.57 8.96 -13.30
CA ARG A 214 -4.46 9.91 -13.11
C ARG A 214 -4.96 11.33 -12.90
N GLU A 215 -5.94 11.76 -13.69
CA GLU A 215 -6.56 13.08 -13.54
C GLU A 215 -7.28 13.25 -12.20
N ARG A 216 -8.05 12.25 -11.77
CA ARG A 216 -8.67 12.25 -10.43
C ARG A 216 -7.62 12.34 -9.31
N ASP A 217 -6.52 11.59 -9.43
CA ASP A 217 -5.45 11.61 -8.44
C ASP A 217 -4.74 12.97 -8.42
N LEU A 218 -4.54 13.60 -9.60
CA LEU A 218 -3.99 14.96 -9.71
C LEU A 218 -4.90 15.99 -9.02
N GLN A 219 -6.20 15.93 -9.28
CA GLN A 219 -7.19 16.83 -8.63
C GLN A 219 -7.30 16.56 -7.14
N THR A 220 -7.09 15.33 -6.73
CA THR A 220 -7.19 14.90 -5.35
C THR A 220 -6.00 15.34 -4.51
N TYR A 221 -4.80 15.12 -5.00
CA TYR A 221 -3.56 15.31 -4.26
C TYR A 221 -2.80 16.57 -4.67
N GLY A 222 -2.90 16.99 -5.93
CA GLY A 222 -2.00 17.97 -6.53
C GLY A 222 -0.68 17.34 -7.01
N GLU A 223 -0.03 17.97 -7.98
CA GLU A 223 1.17 17.42 -8.63
C GLU A 223 2.36 17.29 -7.66
N ASP A 224 2.51 18.26 -6.75
CA ASP A 224 3.61 18.29 -5.77
C ASP A 224 3.42 17.35 -4.59
N HIS A 225 2.25 16.73 -4.48
CA HIS A 225 1.97 15.85 -3.35
C HIS A 225 2.80 14.55 -3.46
N PRO A 226 3.46 14.10 -2.37
CA PRO A 226 4.33 12.92 -2.39
C PRO A 226 3.69 11.66 -2.93
N VAL A 227 2.39 11.48 -2.65
CA VAL A 227 1.58 10.37 -3.17
C VAL A 227 1.51 10.43 -4.69
N TYR A 228 1.16 11.58 -5.28
CA TYR A 228 1.07 11.74 -6.73
C TYR A 228 2.45 11.58 -7.39
N ARG A 229 3.48 12.20 -6.81
CA ARG A 229 4.88 12.10 -7.27
C ARG A 229 5.36 10.65 -7.29
N SER A 230 5.11 9.90 -6.21
CA SER A 230 5.50 8.49 -6.14
C SER A 230 4.70 7.61 -7.12
N MET A 231 3.35 7.77 -7.16
CA MET A 231 2.48 6.92 -7.97
C MET A 231 2.63 7.13 -9.47
N HIS A 232 2.67 8.40 -9.88
CA HIS A 232 2.53 8.79 -11.26
C HIS A 232 3.81 9.31 -11.88
N LEU A 233 4.65 10.02 -11.12
CA LEU A 233 5.89 10.59 -11.62
C LEU A 233 7.11 9.70 -11.38
N ALA A 234 6.93 8.56 -10.72
CA ALA A 234 8.00 7.62 -10.34
C ALA A 234 9.15 8.31 -9.59
N GLU A 235 8.83 9.19 -8.64
CA GLU A 235 9.78 9.92 -7.84
C GLU A 235 9.98 9.29 -6.47
N PHE A 236 11.24 9.21 -6.04
CA PHE A 236 11.56 8.82 -4.67
C PHE A 236 11.10 9.92 -3.72
N THR A 237 10.39 9.51 -2.66
CA THR A 237 9.83 10.45 -1.67
C THR A 237 10.38 10.14 -0.28
N SER A 238 10.69 11.16 0.52
CA SER A 238 11.24 10.99 1.86
C SER A 238 10.24 10.28 2.80
N ASP A 239 10.73 9.69 3.89
CA ASP A 239 9.84 9.10 4.91
C ASP A 239 8.94 10.16 5.55
N ASN A 240 9.39 11.40 5.65
CA ASN A 240 8.57 12.54 6.09
C ASN A 240 7.50 12.90 5.06
N GLU A 241 7.81 12.75 3.77
CA GLU A 241 6.84 12.93 2.67
C GLU A 241 5.82 11.80 2.58
N ARG A 242 6.06 10.67 3.26
CA ARG A 242 5.09 9.57 3.39
C ARG A 242 4.12 9.72 4.54
N LEU A 243 4.26 10.74 5.36
CA LEU A 243 3.25 11.07 6.36
C LEU A 243 1.94 11.42 5.67
N VAL A 244 0.80 11.09 6.30
CA VAL A 244 -0.50 11.54 5.76
C VAL A 244 -0.51 13.05 5.65
N ILE A 245 0.06 13.72 6.66
CA ILE A 245 0.40 15.15 6.66
C ILE A 245 1.66 15.35 7.51
N ASP A 246 2.62 16.15 7.04
CA ASP A 246 3.76 16.53 7.85
C ASP A 246 3.43 17.75 8.74
N SER A 247 4.27 17.98 9.75
CA SER A 247 4.08 19.06 10.73
C SER A 247 4.04 20.46 10.10
N GLY A 248 4.82 20.70 9.04
CA GLY A 248 4.84 21.99 8.35
C GLY A 248 3.56 22.25 7.56
N ARG A 249 3.03 21.23 6.86
CA ARG A 249 1.74 21.31 6.15
C ARG A 249 0.59 21.50 7.14
N LEU A 250 0.58 20.74 8.24
CA LEU A 250 -0.43 20.88 9.27
C LEU A 250 -0.41 22.29 9.91
N ALA A 251 0.77 22.80 10.25
CA ALA A 251 0.91 24.15 10.79
C ALA A 251 0.33 25.21 9.84
N ARG A 252 0.69 25.15 8.54
CA ARG A 252 0.14 26.08 7.53
C ARG A 252 -1.38 25.98 7.41
N ALA A 253 -1.93 24.78 7.47
CA ALA A 253 -3.39 24.58 7.43
C ALA A 253 -4.09 25.17 8.66
N LEU A 254 -3.46 25.09 9.84
CA LEU A 254 -3.94 25.70 11.07
C LEU A 254 -3.86 27.23 11.03
N ASP A 255 -2.83 27.81 10.43
CA ASP A 255 -2.69 29.26 10.24
C ASP A 255 -3.76 29.81 9.26
N GLY A 256 -4.14 29.01 8.25
CA GLY A 256 -5.11 29.36 7.22
C GLY A 256 -6.55 28.87 7.50
N GLN A 257 -6.93 28.59 8.72
CA GLN A 257 -8.24 28.06 9.05
C GLN A 257 -9.41 29.00 8.63
N PRO A 258 -10.54 28.44 8.17
CA PRO A 258 -11.71 29.21 7.83
C PRO A 258 -12.36 29.80 9.10
N PRO A 259 -13.18 30.85 8.99
CA PRO A 259 -14.02 31.30 10.11
C PRO A 259 -14.89 30.17 10.65
N ILE A 260 -15.19 30.22 11.96
CA ILE A 260 -16.07 29.23 12.60
C ILE A 260 -17.50 29.38 12.05
N ASP A 261 -18.02 28.28 11.51
CA ASP A 261 -19.43 28.12 11.19
C ASP A 261 -19.95 26.84 11.88
N LYS A 262 -20.78 27.04 12.89
CA LYS A 262 -21.42 25.94 13.64
C LYS A 262 -22.76 25.51 13.06
N GLY A 263 -23.16 26.10 11.95
CA GLY A 263 -24.34 25.65 11.17
C GLY A 263 -24.09 24.36 10.45
N GLY A 264 -25.09 23.48 10.40
CA GLY A 264 -24.99 22.25 9.63
C GLY A 264 -24.91 20.97 10.46
N GLU A 265 -24.18 19.98 9.95
CA GLU A 265 -24.14 18.64 10.54
C GLU A 265 -23.41 18.60 11.88
N VAL A 266 -23.98 17.80 12.82
CA VAL A 266 -23.34 17.46 14.08
C VAL A 266 -22.84 16.03 14.01
N VAL A 267 -21.56 15.80 14.30
CA VAL A 267 -20.94 14.48 14.35
C VAL A 267 -20.06 14.40 15.58
N ALA A 268 -20.28 13.40 16.42
CA ALA A 268 -19.37 13.03 17.49
C ALA A 268 -18.69 11.71 17.17
N PHE A 269 -17.41 11.58 17.50
CA PHE A 269 -16.66 10.35 17.34
C PHE A 269 -15.97 9.97 18.64
N CYS A 270 -16.13 8.69 19.03
CA CYS A 270 -15.53 8.11 20.23
C CYS A 270 -14.43 7.10 19.82
N ASP A 271 -13.22 7.30 20.33
CA ASP A 271 -12.19 6.26 20.40
C ASP A 271 -12.19 5.69 21.82
N PHE A 272 -12.26 4.36 21.95
CA PHE A 272 -12.46 3.66 23.22
C PHE A 272 -11.20 2.93 23.65
N ALA A 273 -10.84 3.05 24.93
CA ALA A 273 -9.68 2.40 25.51
C ALA A 273 -9.95 1.89 26.93
N ALA A 274 -9.11 0.93 27.37
CA ALA A 274 -9.05 0.46 28.76
C ALA A 274 -7.61 0.55 29.28
N GLY A 275 -7.31 1.61 29.98
CA GLY A 275 -6.11 1.80 30.79
C GLY A 275 -4.90 2.40 30.09
N ARG A 276 -4.30 1.73 29.10
CA ARG A 276 -3.04 2.19 28.50
C ARG A 276 -3.21 3.37 27.55
N ASP A 277 -4.21 3.30 26.70
CA ASP A 277 -4.55 4.28 25.68
C ASP A 277 -5.65 5.23 26.20
N GLU A 278 -5.95 6.29 25.45
CA GLU A 278 -6.90 7.31 25.89
C GLU A 278 -8.30 7.02 25.33
N ASN A 279 -9.33 7.16 26.18
CA ASN A 279 -10.70 7.36 25.73
C ASN A 279 -10.83 8.79 25.21
N VAL A 280 -11.34 8.99 24.02
CA VAL A 280 -11.45 10.31 23.40
C VAL A 280 -12.84 10.54 22.85
N LEU A 281 -13.40 11.72 23.13
CA LEU A 281 -14.60 12.24 22.49
C LEU A 281 -14.23 13.46 21.66
N ALA A 282 -14.38 13.38 20.35
CA ALA A 282 -14.28 14.50 19.43
C ALA A 282 -15.68 14.89 18.91
N LEU A 283 -15.88 16.19 18.70
CA LEU A 283 -17.16 16.75 18.27
C LEU A 283 -16.95 17.71 17.10
N ARG A 284 -17.73 17.53 16.04
CA ARG A 284 -17.89 18.47 14.93
C ARG A 284 -19.27 19.11 14.97
N ARG A 285 -19.32 20.44 14.84
CA ARG A 285 -20.54 21.22 14.58
C ARG A 285 -20.27 22.11 13.35
N GLY A 286 -20.95 21.84 12.25
CA GLY A 286 -20.65 22.50 10.98
C GLY A 286 -19.20 22.25 10.54
N ASN A 287 -18.38 23.30 10.44
CA ASN A 287 -16.95 23.18 10.13
C ASN A 287 -16.04 23.18 11.36
N ALA A 288 -16.55 23.50 12.56
CA ALA A 288 -15.76 23.51 13.78
C ALA A 288 -15.63 22.12 14.38
N VAL A 289 -14.40 21.68 14.64
CA VAL A 289 -14.08 20.36 15.21
C VAL A 289 -13.14 20.52 16.39
N GLU A 290 -13.47 19.87 17.49
CA GLU A 290 -12.70 19.94 18.73
C GLU A 290 -12.69 18.59 19.46
N ILE A 291 -11.66 18.36 20.28
CA ILE A 291 -11.64 17.26 21.24
C ILE A 291 -12.32 17.77 22.51
N ILE A 292 -13.48 17.22 22.82
CA ILE A 292 -14.24 17.57 24.01
C ILE A 292 -13.52 17.06 25.26
N HIS A 293 -13.04 15.79 25.21
CA HIS A 293 -12.37 15.20 26.34
C HIS A 293 -11.47 14.05 25.91
N ALA A 294 -10.31 13.93 26.53
CA ALA A 294 -9.39 12.81 26.40
C ALA A 294 -8.92 12.39 27.81
N TRP A 295 -9.12 11.11 28.16
CA TRP A 295 -8.78 10.60 29.50
C TRP A 295 -8.42 9.13 29.48
N ARG A 296 -7.75 8.66 30.54
CA ARG A 296 -7.48 7.24 30.74
C ARG A 296 -8.36 6.70 31.84
N GLU A 297 -8.89 5.51 31.59
CA GLU A 297 -9.74 4.77 32.53
C GLU A 297 -9.54 3.27 32.28
N THR A 298 -9.36 2.50 33.36
CA THR A 298 -9.21 1.05 33.28
C THR A 298 -10.54 0.32 33.37
N ASP A 299 -11.52 0.94 34.04
CA ASP A 299 -12.88 0.41 34.19
C ASP A 299 -13.74 0.87 33.00
N THR A 300 -14.08 -0.06 32.13
CA THR A 300 -14.90 0.20 30.95
C THR A 300 -16.31 0.70 31.29
N VAL A 301 -16.87 0.27 32.44
CA VAL A 301 -18.18 0.72 32.89
C VAL A 301 -18.14 2.20 33.31
N GLN A 302 -17.09 2.60 34.02
CA GLN A 302 -16.89 4.01 34.39
C GLN A 302 -16.62 4.86 33.15
N ALA A 303 -15.81 4.35 32.20
CA ALA A 303 -15.58 5.04 30.93
C ALA A 303 -16.90 5.25 30.17
N CYS A 304 -17.76 4.24 30.04
CA CYS A 304 -19.05 4.35 29.38
C CYS A 304 -20.00 5.32 30.08
N ARG A 305 -20.03 5.32 31.43
CA ARG A 305 -20.81 6.30 32.19
C ARG A 305 -20.33 7.74 31.94
N LYS A 306 -19.03 7.94 31.84
CA LYS A 306 -18.45 9.25 31.54
C LYS A 306 -18.79 9.69 30.11
N PHE A 307 -18.71 8.80 29.13
CA PHE A 307 -19.18 9.09 27.78
C PHE A 307 -20.65 9.47 27.75
N ALA A 308 -21.51 8.70 28.41
CA ALA A 308 -22.96 9.02 28.51
C ALA A 308 -23.22 10.40 29.14
N HIS A 309 -22.47 10.77 30.17
CA HIS A 309 -22.54 12.09 30.77
C HIS A 309 -22.13 13.20 29.80
N LEU A 310 -21.00 13.05 29.11
CA LEU A 310 -20.52 13.99 28.09
C LEU A 310 -21.51 14.12 26.94
N PHE A 311 -22.15 13.03 26.50
CA PHE A 311 -23.18 13.09 25.47
C PHE A 311 -24.40 13.95 25.90
N GLN A 312 -24.81 13.85 27.17
CA GLN A 312 -25.88 14.69 27.74
C GLN A 312 -25.45 16.14 27.86
N GLU A 313 -24.25 16.39 28.39
CA GLU A 313 -23.71 17.74 28.59
C GLU A 313 -23.60 18.53 27.27
N HIS A 314 -23.31 17.83 26.19
CA HIS A 314 -23.18 18.44 24.85
C HIS A 314 -24.42 18.30 23.97
N ASP A 315 -25.60 17.95 24.54
CA ASP A 315 -26.88 17.78 23.83
C ASP A 315 -26.76 16.90 22.57
N LEU A 316 -26.00 15.79 22.66
CA LEU A 316 -25.79 14.90 21.53
C LEU A 316 -26.97 13.93 21.38
N ARG A 317 -27.30 13.59 20.14
CA ARG A 317 -28.25 12.51 19.81
C ARG A 317 -27.52 11.24 19.40
N PRO A 318 -27.99 10.04 19.78
CA PRO A 318 -27.32 8.77 19.41
C PRO A 318 -27.01 8.65 17.91
N ALA A 319 -27.90 9.15 17.06
CA ALA A 319 -27.73 9.12 15.59
C ALA A 319 -26.56 9.98 15.07
N TRP A 320 -26.02 10.90 15.87
CA TRP A 320 -24.88 11.76 15.53
C TRP A 320 -23.55 11.19 16.00
N ILE A 321 -23.60 10.17 16.87
CA ILE A 321 -22.42 9.62 17.53
C ILE A 321 -21.95 8.38 16.80
N TRP A 322 -20.66 8.33 16.52
CA TRP A 322 -19.94 7.19 15.98
C TRP A 322 -18.92 6.70 17.02
N GLY A 323 -18.73 5.41 17.14
CA GLY A 323 -17.72 4.84 18.01
C GLY A 323 -16.87 3.82 17.25
N ASP A 324 -15.57 3.85 17.47
CA ASP A 324 -14.70 2.78 16.97
C ASP A 324 -15.14 1.45 17.59
N ALA A 325 -15.62 0.54 16.75
CA ALA A 325 -16.21 -0.73 17.15
C ALA A 325 -15.22 -1.90 16.96
N ASP A 326 -13.95 -1.63 16.69
CA ASP A 326 -12.95 -2.67 16.58
C ASP A 326 -12.44 -3.07 17.99
N GLY A 327 -12.18 -4.37 18.20
CA GLY A 327 -11.70 -4.89 19.47
C GLY A 327 -12.60 -4.53 20.68
N LEU A 328 -12.04 -3.83 21.66
CA LEU A 328 -12.73 -3.42 22.90
C LEU A 328 -13.94 -2.50 22.64
N GLY A 329 -13.88 -1.70 21.58
CA GLY A 329 -14.93 -0.73 21.27
C GLY A 329 -16.31 -1.38 21.06
N THR A 330 -16.36 -2.61 20.52
CA THR A 330 -17.61 -3.36 20.41
C THR A 330 -18.29 -3.52 21.78
N VAL A 331 -17.55 -3.95 22.80
CA VAL A 331 -18.06 -4.17 24.15
C VAL A 331 -18.53 -2.84 24.77
N MET A 332 -17.77 -1.78 24.62
CA MET A 332 -18.12 -0.48 25.17
C MET A 332 -19.37 0.13 24.50
N ILE A 333 -19.54 -0.06 23.19
CA ILE A 333 -20.74 0.37 22.47
C ILE A 333 -21.98 -0.43 22.96
N ASP A 334 -21.84 -1.73 23.24
CA ASP A 334 -22.92 -2.53 23.83
C ASP A 334 -23.27 -2.05 25.24
N GLN A 335 -22.29 -1.73 26.08
CA GLN A 335 -22.50 -1.13 27.39
C GLN A 335 -23.17 0.27 27.31
N LEU A 336 -22.79 1.09 26.32
CA LEU A 336 -23.48 2.37 26.06
C LEU A 336 -24.93 2.16 25.64
N ALA A 337 -25.22 1.12 24.86
CA ALA A 337 -26.59 0.78 24.46
C ALA A 337 -27.45 0.38 25.65
N GLU A 338 -26.91 -0.31 26.67
CA GLU A 338 -27.58 -0.61 27.96
C GLU A 338 -27.87 0.67 28.76
N LEU A 339 -27.03 1.70 28.61
CA LEU A 339 -27.25 3.02 29.19
C LEU A 339 -28.20 3.89 28.36
N GLY A 340 -28.84 3.36 27.32
CA GLY A 340 -29.76 4.07 26.42
C GLY A 340 -29.11 4.76 25.22
N TRP A 341 -27.80 4.64 25.04
CA TRP A 341 -27.05 5.25 23.95
C TRP A 341 -26.74 4.28 22.83
N ARG A 342 -27.65 4.15 21.85
CA ARG A 342 -27.47 3.29 20.67
C ARG A 342 -26.77 4.09 19.57
N ILE A 343 -25.46 4.14 19.61
CA ILE A 343 -24.61 4.90 18.70
C ILE A 343 -24.24 4.10 17.43
N ASN A 344 -23.74 4.79 16.39
CA ASN A 344 -23.28 4.16 15.16
C ASN A 344 -21.94 3.46 15.39
N ARG A 345 -21.75 2.30 14.73
CA ARG A 345 -20.51 1.53 14.81
C ARG A 345 -19.60 1.86 13.64
N PHE A 346 -18.40 2.25 13.92
CA PHE A 346 -17.32 2.42 12.95
C PHE A 346 -16.39 1.22 13.05
N HIS A 347 -16.09 0.59 11.91
CA HIS A 347 -15.14 -0.52 11.82
C HIS A 347 -14.03 -0.13 10.85
N GLY A 348 -12.88 0.28 11.38
CA GLY A 348 -11.75 0.78 10.58
C GLY A 348 -11.21 -0.20 9.57
N GLY A 349 -11.25 -1.50 9.87
CA GLY A 349 -10.80 -2.57 9.00
C GLY A 349 -11.76 -2.93 7.85
N LYS A 350 -13.02 -2.46 7.85
CA LYS A 350 -13.97 -2.73 6.76
C LYS A 350 -13.52 -2.09 5.44
N PRO A 351 -14.02 -2.60 4.29
CA PRO A 351 -13.79 -1.99 2.99
C PRO A 351 -14.14 -0.50 2.99
N SER A 352 -13.33 0.29 2.34
CA SER A 352 -13.55 1.72 2.11
C SER A 352 -14.83 1.96 1.31
N THR A 353 -15.47 3.13 1.50
CA THR A 353 -16.56 3.62 0.64
C THR A 353 -16.05 4.09 -0.72
N MET A 354 -14.74 4.30 -0.84
CA MET A 354 -14.00 4.63 -2.06
C MET A 354 -12.98 3.50 -2.33
N PRO A 355 -13.47 2.29 -2.71
CA PRO A 355 -12.65 1.08 -2.75
C PRO A 355 -11.56 1.11 -3.83
N ASP A 356 -11.64 2.02 -4.80
CA ASP A 356 -10.61 2.20 -5.81
C ASP A 356 -9.40 2.99 -5.29
N GLU A 357 -9.57 3.81 -4.25
CA GLU A 357 -8.54 4.67 -3.67
C GLU A 357 -7.94 4.08 -2.39
N TYR A 358 -8.80 3.59 -1.48
CA TYR A 358 -8.38 3.20 -0.13
C TYR A 358 -8.58 1.72 0.13
N ALA A 359 -7.63 1.12 0.87
CA ALA A 359 -7.65 -0.30 1.21
C ALA A 359 -8.71 -0.62 2.28
N ASN A 360 -9.00 0.32 3.18
CA ASN A 360 -9.94 0.16 4.27
C ASN A 360 -10.50 1.51 4.74
N LEU A 361 -11.49 1.46 5.61
CA LEU A 361 -12.24 2.62 6.05
C LEU A 361 -11.41 3.59 6.92
N ILE A 362 -10.49 3.08 7.76
CA ILE A 362 -9.61 3.96 8.55
C ILE A 362 -8.63 4.72 7.66
N GLY A 363 -8.12 4.08 6.60
CA GLY A 363 -7.30 4.74 5.58
C GLY A 363 -8.05 5.87 4.89
N GLU A 364 -9.31 5.63 4.50
CA GLU A 364 -10.19 6.65 3.93
C GLU A 364 -10.40 7.81 4.91
N VAL A 365 -10.76 7.54 6.17
CA VAL A 365 -11.03 8.56 7.19
C VAL A 365 -9.82 9.47 7.41
N TRP A 366 -8.63 8.92 7.51
CA TRP A 366 -7.41 9.69 7.69
C TRP A 366 -7.11 10.60 6.50
N HIS A 367 -7.09 10.04 5.29
CA HIS A 367 -6.75 10.83 4.10
C HIS A 367 -7.82 11.87 3.77
N VAL A 368 -9.10 11.53 3.95
CA VAL A 368 -10.19 12.49 3.73
C VAL A 368 -10.19 13.57 4.79
N GLY A 369 -10.03 13.21 6.07
CA GLY A 369 -10.02 14.17 7.16
C GLY A 369 -8.89 15.18 7.02
N VAL A 370 -7.67 14.71 6.73
CA VAL A 370 -6.52 15.58 6.47
C VAL A 370 -6.75 16.47 5.25
N ARG A 371 -7.29 15.93 4.16
CA ARG A 371 -7.61 16.70 2.96
C ARG A 371 -8.60 17.84 3.21
N GLU A 372 -9.61 17.61 4.04
CA GLU A 372 -10.58 18.66 4.40
C GLU A 372 -9.92 19.76 5.25
N ILE A 373 -8.97 19.40 6.11
CA ILE A 373 -8.15 20.36 6.87
C ILE A 373 -7.29 21.20 5.90
N GLU A 374 -6.55 20.58 5.00
CA GLU A 374 -5.66 21.26 4.05
C GLU A 374 -6.41 22.16 3.05
N ARG A 375 -7.64 21.80 2.70
CA ARG A 375 -8.52 22.60 1.84
C ARG A 375 -9.14 23.82 2.56
N GLY A 376 -8.81 24.02 3.83
CA GLY A 376 -9.38 25.12 4.62
C GLY A 376 -10.89 25.00 4.80
N ARG A 377 -11.42 23.76 4.89
CA ARG A 377 -12.86 23.52 5.11
C ARG A 377 -13.20 23.25 6.56
N ILE A 378 -12.21 23.01 7.39
CA ILE A 378 -12.35 22.63 8.79
C ILE A 378 -11.64 23.66 9.66
N HIS A 379 -12.29 24.04 10.75
CA HIS A 379 -11.74 24.87 11.82
C HIS A 379 -11.45 23.99 13.04
N LEU A 380 -10.17 23.84 13.39
CA LEU A 380 -9.69 23.02 14.51
C LEU A 380 -9.36 23.85 15.76
N GLY A 381 -9.42 25.18 15.66
CA GLY A 381 -8.92 26.05 16.72
C GLY A 381 -7.42 25.84 16.96
N GLN A 382 -7.04 25.88 18.25
CA GLN A 382 -5.67 25.56 18.68
C GLN A 382 -5.59 24.10 19.10
N LEU A 383 -4.81 23.30 18.37
CA LEU A 383 -4.54 21.91 18.75
C LEU A 383 -3.53 21.87 19.92
N ASP A 384 -3.78 20.99 20.87
CA ASP A 384 -2.75 20.64 21.86
C ASP A 384 -1.59 19.87 21.18
N GLN A 385 -0.42 19.90 21.83
CA GLN A 385 0.80 19.31 21.28
C GLN A 385 0.66 17.81 20.98
N VAL A 386 -0.07 17.07 21.79
CA VAL A 386 -0.26 15.62 21.61
C VAL A 386 -1.09 15.35 20.36
N THR A 387 -2.20 16.05 20.20
CA THR A 387 -3.08 15.92 19.02
C THR A 387 -2.34 16.33 17.75
N PHE A 388 -1.61 17.45 17.80
CA PHE A 388 -0.77 17.90 16.66
C PHE A 388 0.25 16.84 16.25
N GLN A 389 0.99 16.27 17.21
CA GLN A 389 1.96 15.23 16.95
C GLN A 389 1.32 13.95 16.40
N GLN A 390 0.18 13.52 16.95
CA GLN A 390 -0.51 12.33 16.47
C GLN A 390 -0.96 12.48 15.02
N ILE A 391 -1.52 13.63 14.63
CA ILE A 391 -1.95 13.88 13.24
C ILE A 391 -0.74 13.90 12.30
N SER A 392 0.37 14.51 12.70
CA SER A 392 1.54 14.74 11.85
C SER A 392 2.58 13.63 11.86
N SER A 393 2.33 12.49 12.52
CA SER A 393 3.29 11.40 12.64
C SER A 393 2.91 10.10 11.94
N ARG A 394 1.64 9.91 11.56
CA ARG A 394 1.19 8.65 10.96
C ARG A 394 1.52 8.56 9.49
N LYS A 395 2.10 7.43 9.07
CA LYS A 395 2.50 7.22 7.69
C LYS A 395 1.34 6.78 6.80
N SER A 396 1.40 7.23 5.55
CA SER A 396 0.61 6.73 4.45
C SER A 396 1.36 5.58 3.77
N GLU A 397 0.71 4.46 3.54
CA GLU A 397 1.29 3.28 2.93
C GLU A 397 0.46 2.79 1.74
N TRP A 398 1.11 2.08 0.83
CA TRP A 398 0.43 1.35 -0.22
C TRP A 398 0.22 -0.10 0.20
N ALA A 399 -1.02 -0.54 0.17
CA ALA A 399 -1.32 -1.96 0.30
C ALA A 399 -0.85 -2.72 -0.96
N SER A 400 -0.69 -4.04 -0.83
CA SER A 400 -0.25 -4.90 -1.94
C SER A 400 -1.14 -4.87 -3.19
N ASN A 401 -2.38 -4.38 -3.05
CA ASN A 401 -3.36 -4.19 -4.13
C ASN A 401 -3.30 -2.78 -4.76
N GLY A 402 -2.27 -1.97 -4.44
CA GLY A 402 -2.10 -0.62 -4.97
C GLY A 402 -3.02 0.44 -4.39
N LYS A 403 -3.70 0.17 -3.26
CA LYS A 403 -4.60 1.11 -2.58
C LYS A 403 -3.94 1.74 -1.38
N LEU A 404 -4.30 2.99 -1.09
CA LEU A 404 -3.80 3.71 0.07
C LEU A 404 -4.37 3.15 1.37
N ARG A 405 -3.51 3.05 2.37
CA ARG A 405 -3.85 2.78 3.76
C ARG A 405 -3.00 3.64 4.68
N VAL A 406 -3.34 3.69 5.94
CA VAL A 406 -2.46 4.25 6.98
C VAL A 406 -1.67 3.15 7.66
N GLU A 407 -0.51 3.51 8.19
CA GLU A 407 0.34 2.61 8.98
C GLU A 407 -0.46 1.96 10.13
N PRO A 408 -0.40 0.63 10.30
CA PRO A 408 -1.07 -0.04 11.42
C PRO A 408 -0.53 0.42 12.79
N LYS A 409 -1.41 0.47 13.81
CA LYS A 409 -1.03 0.89 15.19
C LYS A 409 0.13 0.06 15.75
N GLU A 410 0.19 -1.23 15.43
CA GLU A 410 1.28 -2.13 15.84
C GLU A 410 2.64 -1.75 15.22
N ALA A 411 2.62 -1.24 13.99
CA ALA A 411 3.84 -0.75 13.33
C ALA A 411 4.31 0.56 13.95
N MET A 412 3.39 1.48 14.24
CA MET A 412 3.69 2.72 14.99
C MET A 412 4.35 2.41 16.34
N GLY A 413 3.83 1.42 17.08
CA GLY A 413 4.39 0.99 18.36
C GLY A 413 5.84 0.48 18.26
N ARG A 414 6.20 -0.20 17.17
CA ARG A 414 7.59 -0.65 16.90
C ARG A 414 8.56 0.50 16.71
N HIS A 415 8.08 1.65 16.24
CA HIS A 415 8.85 2.89 16.09
C HIS A 415 8.80 3.79 17.34
N GLY A 416 8.25 3.30 18.46
CA GLY A 416 8.14 4.07 19.70
C GLY A 416 7.03 5.13 19.71
N LEU A 417 6.16 5.14 18.71
CA LEU A 417 5.01 6.03 18.66
C LEU A 417 3.85 5.45 19.48
N ARG A 418 3.10 6.31 20.14
CA ARG A 418 1.88 5.94 20.86
C ARG A 418 0.71 5.80 19.90
N SER A 419 -0.35 5.12 20.35
CA SER A 419 -1.63 5.07 19.65
C SER A 419 -2.14 6.48 19.32
N PRO A 420 -2.62 6.74 18.10
CA PRO A 420 -3.06 8.07 17.69
C PRO A 420 -4.53 8.35 18.05
N ASP A 421 -4.95 8.02 19.29
CA ASP A 421 -6.33 8.01 19.74
C ASP A 421 -7.05 9.35 19.54
N ARG A 422 -6.35 10.48 19.82
CA ARG A 422 -6.91 11.82 19.61
C ARG A 422 -7.05 12.15 18.13
N ALA A 423 -6.09 11.76 17.31
CA ALA A 423 -6.15 11.95 15.86
C ALA A 423 -7.23 11.06 15.23
N ASP A 424 -7.34 9.78 15.65
CA ASP A 424 -8.39 8.86 15.17
C ASP A 424 -9.78 9.42 15.48
N ALA A 425 -10.00 9.92 16.71
CA ALA A 425 -11.28 10.53 17.09
C ALA A 425 -11.57 11.82 16.33
N LEU A 426 -10.59 12.72 16.20
CA LEU A 426 -10.75 14.01 15.53
C LEU A 426 -11.02 13.85 14.03
N LEU A 427 -10.22 13.03 13.35
CA LEU A 427 -10.40 12.74 11.92
C LEU A 427 -11.67 11.91 11.67
N GLY A 428 -12.06 11.04 12.62
CA GLY A 428 -13.34 10.35 12.63
C GLY A 428 -14.52 11.33 12.66
N ALA A 429 -14.48 12.35 13.53
CA ALA A 429 -15.51 13.39 13.57
C ALA A 429 -15.58 14.23 12.28
N ILE A 430 -14.44 14.44 11.60
CA ILE A 430 -14.38 15.15 10.31
C ILE A 430 -15.00 14.31 9.18
N ALA A 431 -14.59 13.06 9.06
CA ALA A 431 -14.89 12.23 7.89
C ALA A 431 -16.19 11.43 8.02
N CYS A 432 -16.67 11.13 9.23
CA CYS A 432 -17.95 10.46 9.46
C CYS A 432 -19.14 11.41 9.27
N GLY A 433 -20.36 10.88 9.32
CA GLY A 433 -21.59 11.64 9.16
C GLY A 433 -22.40 11.19 7.95
N ALA A 434 -23.09 12.11 7.27
CA ALA A 434 -23.99 11.82 6.15
C ALA A 434 -23.29 11.06 5.02
N ARG A 435 -22.03 11.36 4.76
CA ARG A 435 -21.21 10.69 3.75
C ARG A 435 -21.07 9.18 4.01
N LEU A 436 -20.75 8.76 5.25
CA LEU A 436 -20.62 7.35 5.59
C LEU A 436 -21.97 6.67 5.77
N LYS A 437 -23.00 7.38 6.23
CA LYS A 437 -24.35 6.82 6.33
C LYS A 437 -24.88 6.34 4.97
N GLY A 438 -24.64 7.09 3.90
CA GLY A 438 -25.04 6.71 2.55
C GLY A 438 -24.36 5.45 2.02
N ALA A 439 -23.13 5.17 2.47
CA ALA A 439 -22.35 4.03 1.98
C ALA A 439 -22.51 2.76 2.85
N VAL A 440 -22.74 2.91 4.16
CA VAL A 440 -22.95 1.78 5.09
C VAL A 440 -24.39 1.27 5.03
N THR A 441 -25.34 2.09 4.62
CA THR A 441 -26.76 1.75 4.51
C THR A 441 -27.18 1.39 3.08
N GLY A 442 -26.44 0.51 2.43
CA GLY A 442 -27.01 -0.22 1.31
C GLY A 442 -28.30 -0.92 1.72
N LYS A 443 -29.48 -0.21 1.56
CA LYS A 443 -30.84 -0.57 1.99
C LYS A 443 -31.10 -0.43 3.50
N VAL A 444 -31.30 0.78 3.97
CA VAL A 444 -32.21 1.00 5.11
C VAL A 444 -33.62 1.03 4.56
N GLN A 445 -34.39 -0.03 4.78
CA GLN A 445 -35.83 0.10 4.91
C GLN A 445 -36.08 1.05 6.07
N THR A 446 -36.61 2.23 5.78
CA THR A 446 -37.16 3.15 6.77
C THR A 446 -38.29 2.43 7.51
N ARG A 447 -37.99 1.87 8.69
CA ARG A 447 -39.02 1.51 9.64
C ARG A 447 -39.58 2.81 10.18
N THR A 448 -40.80 3.11 9.86
CA THR A 448 -41.58 4.21 10.45
C THR A 448 -41.81 3.93 11.93
N GLU A 449 -42.00 4.98 12.73
CA GLU A 449 -42.30 4.88 14.18
C GLU A 449 -43.44 3.91 14.53
N ALA A 450 -44.30 3.55 13.59
CA ALA A 450 -45.40 2.60 13.78
C ALA A 450 -44.91 1.12 13.90
N ASP A 451 -43.67 0.79 13.52
CA ASP A 451 -43.15 -0.59 13.59
C ASP A 451 -42.49 -0.95 14.94
N VAL A 452 -42.33 0.01 15.83
CA VAL A 452 -41.64 -0.18 17.13
C VAL A 452 -42.56 -0.80 18.20
N PHE A 453 -43.87 -0.86 18.00
CA PHE A 453 -44.84 -1.33 19.01
C PHE A 453 -45.51 -2.70 18.73
N LYS A 454 -44.97 -3.52 17.82
CA LYS A 454 -45.42 -4.90 17.67
C LYS A 454 -44.54 -5.87 18.47
N VAL A 455 -44.68 -5.90 19.77
CA VAL A 455 -44.23 -6.98 20.62
C VAL A 455 -45.21 -8.15 20.42
N LYS A 456 -44.76 -9.22 19.81
CA LYS A 456 -45.53 -10.48 19.82
C LYS A 456 -45.55 -11.03 21.23
N PRO A 457 -46.76 -11.40 21.77
CA PRO A 457 -46.82 -12.07 23.08
C PRO A 457 -46.16 -13.44 22.99
N ILE A 458 -45.35 -13.76 23.99
CA ILE A 458 -44.78 -15.10 24.21
C ILE A 458 -45.91 -15.97 24.69
N THR A 459 -46.46 -16.83 23.85
CA THR A 459 -47.33 -17.94 24.26
C THR A 459 -46.50 -19.21 24.27
N GLY A 460 -46.40 -19.88 25.42
CA GLY A 460 -45.89 -21.25 25.53
C GLY A 460 -45.07 -21.55 26.77
N PHE A 461 -45.65 -21.44 27.99
CA PHE A 461 -45.24 -22.27 29.09
C PHE A 461 -46.31 -23.35 29.25
N THR A 462 -45.99 -24.59 28.86
CA THR A 462 -46.72 -25.79 29.34
C THR A 462 -45.82 -26.43 30.40
N ALA A 463 -46.36 -26.52 31.61
CA ALA A 463 -45.78 -27.27 32.71
C ALA A 463 -45.90 -28.79 32.44
N ILE A 464 -44.81 -29.53 32.66
CA ILE A 464 -44.74 -30.78 33.44
C ILE A 464 -43.30 -30.87 33.95
#